data_7c8bc08e1757f77884c0992af2996a1d
#
_entry.id   7c8bc08e1757f77884c0992af2996a1d
#
_cell.length_a   1.000
_cell.length_b   1.000
_cell.length_c   1.000
_cell.angle_alpha   90.00
_cell.angle_beta   90.00
_cell.angle_gamma   90.00
#
_symmetry.space_group_name_H-M   'P 1'
#
loop_
_entity.id
_entity.type
_entity.pdbx_description
1 polymer ?
#
loop_
_entity_poly.entity_id
_entity_poly.type
_entity_poly.pdbx_seq_one_letter_code
_entity_poly.pdbx_strand_id
1 'polypeptide(L)'
;MRIHTVKITNFKSCYGTQEFNFDELEGLVKLSGPIGSGKTLLCEAIQWGLLGTVKGQTNPSLISWNTDACEVEITLTSKNKEVYIRRNIREPLVVEVDGKSLMASNKRNAQTILEEDIYDVPKLAIIKMCLISFNGFSSLADMNPGQTKEFIDEIFGFKLFTEYNQIVQEEKRQIQNSVVKLTAMHEENVNQINNLKEKKRQQQMQLDSSIDLTSLRSERLAYVEEGKAYKEEYNKIDNKYKEEEEEINNEKLSYFKKKNEYATLGKQEKNFINTFKDGKCPTCSHEVDPSLMEEHRVKMLEYAAAYKVEESNENLANSKLIDKRKEHSDALVDLTKKMNDLKVKINKIDSDIAIYNNNVKMINENYDDLIRTCEDKIEDIKNQLDEADKEITEWQEMEELLTKTLRYKLLDALIPHINKSIRFFIDRLAQPYRIEYDQEFKAHIYTDSFDREIAYANLSTGQKKTVDIAIVFGILQNVISNVDMNVLIMDELMSNMDSDARNIMLSVLKESMAEGKSIFIVNHAEMNDDYFDHKIRVSLKNYRVRVQLKKKDEPKDVIVRASNYEKIF
;
A
#
# COMPACT_ATOMS: atom_id res chain seq x y z
N MET A 1 16.24 11.21 9.45
CA MET A 1 17.48 10.91 8.68
C MET A 1 18.12 12.22 8.24
N ARG A 2 19.33 12.51 8.69
CA ARG A 2 20.07 13.73 8.34
C ARG A 2 21.28 13.38 7.50
N ILE A 3 21.33 13.84 6.24
CA ILE A 3 22.47 13.66 5.34
C ILE A 3 23.48 14.76 5.64
N HIS A 4 24.74 14.39 5.88
CA HIS A 4 25.85 15.31 6.15
C HIS A 4 26.68 15.56 4.88
N THR A 5 27.16 14.48 4.25
CA THR A 5 27.97 14.61 3.05
C THR A 5 27.53 13.61 1.98
N VAL A 6 27.67 14.03 0.72
CA VAL A 6 27.51 13.17 -0.44
C VAL A 6 28.70 13.37 -1.36
N LYS A 7 29.44 12.29 -1.61
CA LYS A 7 30.57 12.28 -2.51
C LYS A 7 30.24 11.40 -3.72
N ILE A 8 30.39 11.97 -4.89
CA ILE A 8 29.98 11.37 -6.17
C ILE A 8 31.21 11.22 -7.04
N THR A 9 31.50 10.00 -7.47
CA THR A 9 32.66 9.70 -8.31
C THR A 9 32.22 8.99 -9.59
N ASN A 10 32.61 9.55 -10.73
CA ASN A 10 32.38 8.98 -12.06
C ASN A 10 30.92 8.56 -12.34
N PHE A 11 29.97 9.33 -11.87
CA PHE A 11 28.55 9.05 -11.99
C PHE A 11 27.95 9.87 -13.14
N LYS A 12 27.44 9.21 -14.18
CA LYS A 12 26.86 9.83 -15.38
C LYS A 12 27.77 10.89 -16.02
N SER A 13 27.35 12.15 -16.04
CA SER A 13 28.14 13.26 -16.57
C SER A 13 29.18 13.79 -15.58
N CYS A 14 29.23 13.31 -14.35
CA CYS A 14 30.27 13.64 -13.37
C CYS A 14 31.49 12.77 -13.60
N TYR A 15 32.51 13.32 -14.17
CA TYR A 15 33.84 12.70 -14.31
C TYR A 15 34.76 13.18 -13.18
N GLY A 16 35.41 12.23 -12.48
CA GLY A 16 36.15 12.52 -11.26
C GLY A 16 35.21 12.57 -10.05
N THR A 17 35.67 13.22 -8.99
CA THR A 17 34.95 13.26 -7.70
C THR A 17 34.41 14.66 -7.43
N GLN A 18 33.15 14.71 -6.97
CA GLN A 18 32.47 15.90 -6.45
C GLN A 18 31.96 15.59 -5.06
N GLU A 19 32.08 16.54 -4.13
CA GLU A 19 31.62 16.39 -2.75
C GLU A 19 30.71 17.55 -2.38
N PHE A 20 29.59 17.23 -1.70
CA PHE A 20 28.62 18.18 -1.20
C PHE A 20 28.50 18.00 0.31
N ASN A 21 28.73 19.10 1.04
CA ASN A 21 28.53 19.15 2.48
C ASN A 21 27.21 19.87 2.79
N PHE A 22 26.20 19.12 3.21
CA PHE A 22 24.85 19.63 3.46
C PHE A 22 24.75 20.40 4.78
N ASP A 23 25.63 20.17 5.72
CA ASP A 23 25.65 20.94 6.97
C ASP A 23 26.05 22.41 6.75
N GLU A 24 26.71 22.71 5.62
CA GLU A 24 27.07 24.07 5.22
C GLU A 24 26.04 24.71 4.25
N LEU A 25 25.00 23.97 3.85
CA LEU A 25 24.06 24.37 2.78
C LEU A 25 22.62 24.53 3.31
N GLU A 26 22.46 24.95 4.55
CA GLU A 26 21.14 25.19 5.13
C GLU A 26 20.42 26.34 4.43
N GLY A 27 19.11 26.21 4.23
CA GLY A 27 18.27 27.18 3.55
C GLY A 27 17.97 26.81 2.10
N LEU A 28 17.59 27.80 1.31
CA LEU A 28 17.34 27.63 -0.12
C LEU A 28 18.63 27.64 -0.93
N VAL A 29 18.85 26.57 -1.68
CA VAL A 29 20.03 26.37 -2.52
C VAL A 29 19.64 26.40 -4.00
N LYS A 30 20.08 27.41 -4.73
CA LYS A 30 19.90 27.48 -6.19
C LYS A 30 20.90 26.59 -6.89
N LEU A 31 20.43 25.58 -7.62
CA LEU A 31 21.27 24.77 -8.50
C LEU A 31 21.05 25.20 -9.95
N SER A 32 22.01 25.93 -10.50
CA SER A 32 21.93 26.55 -11.83
C SER A 32 23.00 26.01 -12.78
N GLY A 33 22.73 26.09 -14.08
CA GLY A 33 23.68 25.66 -15.12
C GLY A 33 23.00 25.42 -16.46
N PRO A 34 23.74 25.32 -17.55
CA PRO A 34 23.20 25.03 -18.88
C PRO A 34 22.43 23.72 -18.92
N ILE A 35 21.59 23.55 -19.94
CA ILE A 35 20.92 22.26 -20.20
C ILE A 35 21.98 21.17 -20.43
N GLY A 36 21.78 20.00 -19.83
CA GLY A 36 22.74 18.90 -19.93
C GLY A 36 23.98 19.03 -19.04
N SER A 37 24.09 20.07 -18.19
CA SER A 37 25.23 20.26 -17.29
C SER A 37 25.25 19.28 -16.09
N GLY A 38 24.23 18.43 -15.92
CA GLY A 38 24.17 17.45 -14.84
C GLY A 38 23.50 17.96 -13.55
N LYS A 39 22.57 18.90 -13.63
CA LYS A 39 21.84 19.41 -12.46
C LYS A 39 21.06 18.30 -11.74
N THR A 40 20.37 17.46 -12.47
CA THR A 40 19.61 16.30 -11.95
C THR A 40 20.52 15.21 -11.35
N LEU A 41 21.80 15.26 -11.66
CA LEU A 41 22.79 14.26 -11.24
C LEU A 41 22.89 14.11 -9.72
N LEU A 42 22.81 15.21 -8.97
CA LEU A 42 22.85 15.18 -7.51
C LEU A 42 21.66 14.41 -6.94
N CYS A 43 20.46 14.66 -7.46
CA CYS A 43 19.23 13.96 -7.06
C CYS A 43 19.34 12.45 -7.32
N GLU A 44 19.77 12.10 -8.55
CA GLU A 44 19.91 10.70 -8.95
C GLU A 44 21.03 9.98 -8.20
N ALA A 45 22.14 10.66 -7.89
CA ALA A 45 23.23 10.10 -7.11
C ALA A 45 22.80 9.81 -5.66
N ILE A 46 22.09 10.73 -5.01
CA ILE A 46 21.54 10.51 -3.68
C ILE A 46 20.53 9.35 -3.71
N GLN A 47 19.64 9.34 -4.70
CA GLN A 47 18.67 8.25 -4.85
C GLN A 47 19.38 6.89 -5.02
N TRP A 48 20.37 6.83 -5.91
CA TRP A 48 21.12 5.58 -6.13
C TRP A 48 21.94 5.19 -4.90
N GLY A 49 22.60 6.12 -4.25
CA GLY A 49 23.36 5.89 -3.03
C GLY A 49 22.50 5.29 -1.92
N LEU A 50 21.34 5.87 -1.67
CA LEU A 50 20.43 5.42 -0.62
C LEU A 50 19.67 4.14 -0.99
N LEU A 51 19.14 4.05 -2.21
CA LEU A 51 18.15 3.04 -2.61
C LEU A 51 18.65 1.99 -3.60
N GLY A 52 19.85 2.19 -4.18
CA GLY A 52 20.45 1.28 -5.17
C GLY A 52 19.78 1.30 -6.54
N THR A 53 18.79 2.15 -6.75
CA THR A 53 18.02 2.23 -8.00
C THR A 53 17.74 3.66 -8.40
N VAL A 54 17.74 3.94 -9.70
CA VAL A 54 17.24 5.20 -10.28
C VAL A 54 16.15 4.85 -11.27
N LYS A 55 15.02 5.53 -11.20
CA LYS A 55 13.85 5.22 -12.02
C LYS A 55 14.18 5.32 -13.52
N GLY A 56 13.85 4.27 -14.26
CA GLY A 56 14.04 4.22 -15.71
C GLY A 56 15.48 4.06 -16.18
N GLN A 57 16.42 3.74 -15.27
CA GLN A 57 17.84 3.59 -15.61
C GLN A 57 18.39 2.24 -15.17
N THR A 58 19.34 1.74 -15.93
CA THR A 58 20.09 0.52 -15.59
C THR A 58 21.43 0.89 -14.96
N ASN A 59 21.97 0.05 -14.11
CA ASN A 59 23.26 0.30 -13.48
C ASN A 59 24.37 0.68 -14.46
N PRO A 60 24.55 0.02 -15.62
CA PRO A 60 25.58 0.42 -16.59
C PRO A 60 25.41 1.84 -17.12
N SER A 61 24.19 2.37 -17.20
CA SER A 61 23.92 3.74 -17.68
C SER A 61 24.30 4.83 -16.67
N LEU A 62 24.65 4.44 -15.45
CA LEU A 62 25.07 5.35 -14.38
C LEU A 62 26.59 5.61 -14.40
N ILE A 63 27.36 4.82 -15.16
CA ILE A 63 28.81 4.98 -15.25
C ILE A 63 29.16 6.15 -16.19
N SER A 64 30.07 7.00 -15.78
CA SER A 64 30.58 8.10 -16.62
C SER A 64 31.36 7.57 -17.83
N TRP A 65 31.28 8.29 -18.93
CA TRP A 65 31.97 7.92 -20.15
C TRP A 65 33.50 7.81 -19.91
N ASN A 66 34.10 6.80 -20.48
CA ASN A 66 35.53 6.48 -20.34
C ASN A 66 35.97 6.11 -18.91
N THR A 67 35.03 5.62 -18.10
CA THR A 67 35.35 5.05 -16.78
C THR A 67 34.72 3.66 -16.67
N ASP A 68 35.26 2.85 -15.78
CA ASP A 68 34.82 1.47 -15.62
C ASP A 68 33.85 1.26 -14.48
N ALA A 69 33.76 2.22 -13.56
CA ALA A 69 32.89 2.16 -12.39
C ALA A 69 32.44 3.55 -11.97
N CYS A 70 31.32 3.61 -11.26
CA CYS A 70 30.88 4.80 -10.52
C CYS A 70 30.68 4.47 -9.06
N GLU A 71 30.80 5.49 -8.23
CA GLU A 71 30.68 5.36 -6.78
C GLU A 71 29.96 6.55 -6.19
N VAL A 72 29.13 6.27 -5.18
CA VAL A 72 28.50 7.29 -4.33
C VAL A 72 28.72 6.90 -2.87
N GLU A 73 29.29 7.85 -2.13
CA GLU A 73 29.49 7.74 -0.69
C GLU A 73 28.56 8.74 -0.01
N ILE A 74 27.86 8.31 1.04
CA ILE A 74 26.93 9.14 1.81
C ILE A 74 27.23 8.96 3.28
N THR A 75 27.44 10.08 4.00
CA THR A 75 27.42 10.08 5.45
C THR A 75 26.12 10.70 5.93
N LEU A 76 25.45 10.04 6.87
CA LEU A 76 24.18 10.49 7.40
C LEU A 76 24.03 10.09 8.88
N THR A 77 23.12 10.74 9.56
CA THR A 77 22.62 10.30 10.89
C THR A 77 21.19 9.80 10.74
N SER A 78 20.89 8.63 11.27
CA SER A 78 19.55 8.07 11.34
C SER A 78 19.33 7.36 12.67
N LYS A 79 18.20 7.56 13.32
CA LYS A 79 17.91 7.00 14.66
C LYS A 79 19.04 7.27 15.67
N ASN A 80 19.62 8.48 15.64
CA ASN A 80 20.77 8.91 16.47
C ASN A 80 22.05 8.07 16.27
N LYS A 81 22.23 7.42 15.14
CA LYS A 81 23.43 6.67 14.78
C LYS A 81 24.11 7.30 13.57
N GLU A 82 25.41 7.35 13.57
CA GLU A 82 26.18 7.73 12.39
C GLU A 82 26.22 6.56 11.41
N VAL A 83 25.86 6.83 10.15
CA VAL A 83 25.80 5.82 9.10
C VAL A 83 26.64 6.29 7.92
N TYR A 84 27.57 5.44 7.49
CA TYR A 84 28.32 5.60 6.27
C TYR A 84 27.86 4.56 5.25
N ILE A 85 27.55 5.02 4.05
CA ILE A 85 27.11 4.17 2.94
C ILE A 85 28.05 4.43 1.77
N ARG A 86 28.69 3.38 1.25
CA ARG A 86 29.47 3.43 0.02
C ARG A 86 28.89 2.44 -0.98
N ARG A 87 28.39 2.98 -2.06
CA ARG A 87 27.85 2.19 -3.16
C ARG A 87 28.73 2.35 -4.39
N ASN A 88 29.30 1.23 -4.80
CA ASN A 88 30.08 1.12 -6.03
C ASN A 88 29.38 0.11 -6.95
N ILE A 89 29.39 0.38 -8.26
CA ILE A 89 28.67 -0.48 -9.20
C ILE A 89 29.32 -1.86 -9.39
N ARG A 90 30.60 -1.99 -9.07
CA ARG A 90 31.38 -3.24 -9.22
C ARG A 90 31.67 -3.94 -7.90
N GLU A 91 31.45 -3.26 -6.79
CA GLU A 91 31.75 -3.77 -5.47
C GLU A 91 30.46 -3.97 -4.66
N PRO A 92 30.48 -4.86 -3.66
CA PRO A 92 29.37 -4.98 -2.73
C PRO A 92 29.09 -3.66 -2.01
N LEU A 93 27.83 -3.44 -1.65
CA LEU A 93 27.42 -2.31 -0.84
C LEU A 93 28.10 -2.37 0.53
N VAL A 94 28.81 -1.32 0.89
CA VAL A 94 29.43 -1.14 2.21
C VAL A 94 28.53 -0.25 3.04
N VAL A 95 28.20 -0.69 4.25
CA VAL A 95 27.45 0.06 5.24
C VAL A 95 28.19 -0.02 6.57
N GLU A 96 28.44 1.11 7.18
CA GLU A 96 28.98 1.20 8.53
C GLU A 96 28.03 1.98 9.42
N VAL A 97 27.83 1.50 10.62
CA VAL A 97 27.01 2.16 11.65
C VAL A 97 27.88 2.37 12.89
N ASP A 98 28.02 3.62 13.31
CA ASP A 98 28.90 4.02 14.41
C ASP A 98 30.33 3.47 14.24
N GLY A 99 30.84 3.52 13.01
CA GLY A 99 32.17 3.04 12.64
C GLY A 99 32.34 1.51 12.60
N LYS A 100 31.25 0.75 12.73
CA LYS A 100 31.27 -0.71 12.65
C LYS A 100 30.65 -1.16 11.32
N SER A 101 31.40 -1.94 10.56
CA SER A 101 30.91 -2.49 9.30
C SER A 101 29.75 -3.46 9.54
N LEU A 102 28.64 -3.21 8.87
CA LEU A 102 27.50 -4.10 8.82
C LEU A 102 27.82 -5.27 7.87
N MET A 103 28.45 -6.30 8.43
CA MET A 103 28.55 -7.55 7.69
C MET A 103 27.17 -8.18 7.60
N ALA A 104 26.74 -8.51 6.39
CA ALA A 104 25.54 -9.29 6.14
C ALA A 104 25.73 -10.71 6.74
N SER A 105 25.64 -10.81 8.05
CA SER A 105 25.80 -12.08 8.79
C SER A 105 24.58 -12.97 8.74
N ASN A 106 23.47 -12.53 8.13
CA ASN A 106 22.24 -13.28 8.03
C ASN A 106 21.57 -13.04 6.67
N LYS A 107 20.75 -13.95 6.21
CA LYS A 107 19.97 -14.06 4.96
C LYS A 107 19.38 -12.77 4.35
N ARG A 108 19.55 -11.60 4.98
CA ARG A 108 19.15 -10.28 4.47
C ARG A 108 20.33 -9.61 3.77
N ASN A 109 20.07 -8.99 2.62
CA ASN A 109 21.09 -8.18 1.96
C ASN A 109 21.26 -6.83 2.69
N ALA A 110 22.39 -6.17 2.51
CA ALA A 110 22.70 -4.90 3.16
C ALA A 110 21.67 -3.78 2.82
N GLN A 111 21.08 -3.82 1.64
CA GLN A 111 20.04 -2.86 1.23
C GLN A 111 18.76 -3.02 2.04
N THR A 112 18.31 -4.25 2.27
CA THR A 112 17.13 -4.52 3.10
C THR A 112 17.34 -4.03 4.54
N ILE A 113 18.54 -4.26 5.09
CA ILE A 113 18.87 -3.76 6.44
C ILE A 113 18.86 -2.23 6.49
N LEU A 114 19.38 -1.56 5.45
CA LEU A 114 19.30 -0.10 5.35
C LEU A 114 17.85 0.39 5.36
N GLU A 115 17.00 -0.19 4.51
CA GLU A 115 15.61 0.26 4.32
C GLU A 115 14.70 -0.07 5.51
N GLU A 116 14.89 -1.23 6.17
CA GLU A 116 14.02 -1.69 7.25
C GLU A 116 14.52 -1.30 8.66
N ASP A 117 15.82 -1.42 8.90
CA ASP A 117 16.35 -1.30 10.27
C ASP A 117 17.03 0.06 10.53
N ILE A 118 17.65 0.66 9.51
CA ILE A 118 18.49 1.85 9.68
C ILE A 118 17.73 3.13 9.33
N TYR A 119 17.07 3.18 8.16
CA TYR A 119 16.35 4.40 7.79
C TYR A 119 15.15 4.61 8.72
N ASP A 120 14.98 5.87 9.14
CA ASP A 120 13.79 6.34 9.84
C ASP A 120 12.79 7.02 8.88
N VAL A 121 13.13 7.00 7.58
CA VAL A 121 12.35 7.57 6.48
C VAL A 121 11.96 6.46 5.53
N PRO A 122 10.68 6.27 5.25
CA PRO A 122 10.23 5.28 4.28
C PRO A 122 10.80 5.54 2.88
N LYS A 123 11.14 4.48 2.15
CA LYS A 123 11.68 4.55 0.78
C LYS A 123 10.84 5.41 -0.16
N LEU A 124 9.50 5.27 -0.08
CA LEU A 124 8.60 6.05 -0.92
C LEU A 124 8.62 7.54 -0.56
N ALA A 125 8.79 7.87 0.74
CA ALA A 125 8.96 9.24 1.18
C ALA A 125 10.24 9.86 0.62
N ILE A 126 11.34 9.11 0.63
CA ILE A 126 12.60 9.57 0.00
C ILE A 126 12.36 9.88 -1.48
N ILE A 127 11.73 8.96 -2.22
CA ILE A 127 11.53 9.12 -3.68
C ILE A 127 10.52 10.20 -4.02
N LYS A 128 9.39 10.24 -3.30
CA LYS A 128 8.24 11.08 -3.68
C LYS A 128 8.23 12.45 -3.03
N MET A 129 8.86 12.59 -1.89
CA MET A 129 8.77 13.80 -1.08
C MET A 129 10.11 14.52 -0.92
N CYS A 130 11.23 13.81 -0.89
CA CYS A 130 12.53 14.40 -0.66
C CYS A 130 13.34 14.59 -1.96
N LEU A 131 13.10 13.74 -2.96
CA LEU A 131 13.77 13.78 -4.26
C LEU A 131 12.74 13.99 -5.37
N ILE A 132 12.09 15.16 -5.38
CA ILE A 132 10.99 15.45 -6.29
C ILE A 132 11.55 15.88 -7.65
N SER A 133 11.41 15.02 -8.65
CA SER A 133 11.76 15.34 -10.03
C SER A 133 10.50 15.37 -10.91
N PHE A 134 10.41 16.37 -11.77
CA PHE A 134 9.30 16.52 -12.70
C PHE A 134 9.04 15.28 -13.57
N ASN A 135 10.09 14.65 -14.06
CA ASN A 135 10.00 13.49 -14.95
C ASN A 135 9.58 12.19 -14.22
N GLY A 136 9.60 12.19 -12.90
CA GLY A 136 9.21 11.05 -12.05
C GLY A 136 7.94 11.23 -11.24
N PHE A 137 7.39 12.45 -11.24
CA PHE A 137 6.27 12.83 -10.40
C PHE A 137 4.94 12.47 -11.06
N SER A 138 4.27 11.44 -10.55
CA SER A 138 2.84 11.25 -10.79
C SER A 138 2.09 12.13 -9.79
N SER A 139 1.16 12.95 -10.28
CA SER A 139 0.33 13.80 -9.43
C SER A 139 -0.34 12.98 -8.32
N LEU A 140 -0.23 13.47 -7.09
CA LEU A 140 -0.94 12.87 -5.95
C LEU A 140 -2.47 13.05 -6.09
N ALA A 141 -2.91 14.09 -6.83
CA ALA A 141 -4.32 14.35 -7.09
C ALA A 141 -4.94 13.39 -8.15
N ASP A 142 -4.09 12.74 -8.95
CA ASP A 142 -4.52 11.86 -10.06
C ASP A 142 -4.16 10.38 -9.82
N MET A 143 -3.76 10.03 -8.61
CA MET A 143 -3.48 8.65 -8.23
C MET A 143 -4.74 7.80 -8.24
N ASN A 144 -4.62 6.56 -8.72
CA ASN A 144 -5.70 5.60 -8.57
C ASN A 144 -5.81 5.13 -7.09
N PRO A 145 -6.96 4.58 -6.67
CA PRO A 145 -7.18 4.21 -5.27
C PRO A 145 -6.12 3.26 -4.68
N GLY A 146 -5.58 2.34 -5.49
CA GLY A 146 -4.53 1.42 -5.05
C GLY A 146 -3.20 2.13 -4.78
N GLN A 147 -2.79 3.02 -5.68
CA GLN A 147 -1.57 3.82 -5.53
C GLN A 147 -1.68 4.81 -4.36
N THR A 148 -2.86 5.41 -4.19
CA THR A 148 -3.14 6.31 -3.06
C THR A 148 -3.03 5.56 -1.74
N LYS A 149 -3.62 4.37 -1.66
CA LYS A 149 -3.53 3.53 -0.46
C LYS A 149 -2.09 3.17 -0.12
N GLU A 150 -1.31 2.69 -1.10
CA GLU A 150 0.10 2.33 -0.92
C GLU A 150 0.93 3.54 -0.45
N PHE A 151 0.72 4.70 -1.09
CA PHE A 151 1.38 5.95 -0.71
C PHE A 151 1.10 6.35 0.74
N ILE A 152 -0.17 6.29 1.16
CA ILE A 152 -0.59 6.63 2.52
C ILE A 152 -0.01 5.63 3.53
N ASP A 153 -0.15 4.34 3.24
CA ASP A 153 0.32 3.27 4.12
C ASP A 153 1.83 3.40 4.37
N GLU A 154 2.58 3.83 3.37
CA GLU A 154 4.03 4.00 3.47
C GLU A 154 4.42 5.33 4.14
N ILE A 155 3.79 6.45 3.75
CA ILE A 155 4.13 7.79 4.28
C ILE A 155 3.73 7.98 5.75
N PHE A 156 2.55 7.49 6.13
CA PHE A 156 2.04 7.62 7.49
C PHE A 156 2.40 6.42 8.38
N GLY A 157 3.19 5.48 7.85
CA GLY A 157 3.63 4.31 8.61
C GLY A 157 2.52 3.27 8.83
N PHE A 158 1.41 3.32 8.08
CA PHE A 158 0.32 2.35 8.18
C PHE A 158 0.71 0.96 7.69
N LYS A 159 1.85 0.84 7.02
CA LYS A 159 2.47 -0.45 6.70
C LYS A 159 2.68 -1.30 7.95
N LEU A 160 2.96 -0.68 9.09
CA LEU A 160 3.00 -1.34 10.39
C LEU A 160 1.70 -2.10 10.70
N PHE A 161 0.54 -1.54 10.38
CA PHE A 161 -0.74 -2.23 10.60
C PHE A 161 -0.87 -3.47 9.71
N THR A 162 -0.34 -3.42 8.49
CA THR A 162 -0.30 -4.59 7.60
C THR A 162 0.65 -5.66 8.13
N GLU A 163 1.81 -5.27 8.66
CA GLU A 163 2.78 -6.17 9.29
C GLU A 163 2.22 -6.80 10.58
N TYR A 164 1.61 -5.99 11.44
CA TYR A 164 0.91 -6.50 12.63
C TYR A 164 -0.27 -7.40 12.26
N ASN A 165 -1.01 -7.07 11.19
CA ASN A 165 -2.10 -7.90 10.72
C ASN A 165 -1.59 -9.26 10.21
N GLN A 166 -0.41 -9.34 9.60
CA GLN A 166 0.20 -10.61 9.23
C GLN A 166 0.52 -11.47 10.47
N ILE A 167 1.01 -10.83 11.55
CA ILE A 167 1.24 -11.52 12.83
C ILE A 167 -0.09 -12.02 13.40
N VAL A 168 -1.11 -11.18 13.42
CA VAL A 168 -2.47 -11.54 13.87
C VAL A 168 -3.02 -12.74 13.09
N GLN A 169 -2.86 -12.73 11.76
CA GLN A 169 -3.30 -13.84 10.92
C GLN A 169 -2.51 -15.12 11.17
N GLU A 170 -1.21 -15.03 11.41
CA GLU A 170 -0.40 -16.21 11.72
C GLU A 170 -0.75 -16.78 13.09
N GLU A 171 -0.90 -15.96 14.13
CA GLU A 171 -1.34 -16.40 15.46
C GLU A 171 -2.74 -17.03 15.39
N LYS A 172 -3.68 -16.40 14.72
CA LYS A 172 -5.02 -16.93 14.49
C LYS A 172 -4.98 -18.27 13.77
N ARG A 173 -4.11 -18.43 12.77
CA ARG A 173 -3.92 -19.69 12.05
C ARG A 173 -3.35 -20.78 12.96
N GLN A 174 -2.43 -20.44 13.85
CA GLN A 174 -1.88 -21.38 14.82
C GLN A 174 -2.95 -21.88 15.81
N ILE A 175 -3.78 -20.95 16.31
CA ILE A 175 -4.90 -21.29 17.18
C ILE A 175 -5.92 -22.16 16.43
N GLN A 176 -6.28 -21.81 15.20
CA GLN A 176 -7.19 -22.60 14.36
C GLN A 176 -6.65 -24.02 14.13
N ASN A 177 -5.35 -24.16 13.89
CA ASN A 177 -4.72 -25.48 13.77
C ASN A 177 -4.79 -26.26 15.10
N SER A 178 -4.69 -25.56 16.22
CA SER A 178 -4.86 -26.16 17.55
C SER A 178 -6.30 -26.58 17.79
N VAL A 179 -7.27 -25.77 17.39
CA VAL A 179 -8.70 -26.12 17.43
C VAL A 179 -9.00 -27.36 16.61
N VAL A 180 -8.44 -27.47 15.38
CA VAL A 180 -8.61 -28.68 14.56
C VAL A 180 -8.07 -29.92 15.27
N LYS A 181 -6.89 -29.83 15.90
CA LYS A 181 -6.31 -30.95 16.67
C LYS A 181 -7.16 -31.29 17.90
N LEU A 182 -7.59 -30.28 18.65
CA LEU A 182 -8.44 -30.47 19.83
C LEU A 182 -9.79 -31.07 19.44
N THR A 183 -10.38 -30.62 18.34
CA THR A 183 -11.62 -31.18 17.81
C THR A 183 -11.45 -32.64 17.42
N ALA A 184 -10.36 -32.99 16.75
CA ALA A 184 -10.04 -34.40 16.43
C ALA A 184 -9.82 -35.24 17.71
N MET A 185 -9.13 -34.68 18.71
CA MET A 185 -8.95 -35.35 20.02
C MET A 185 -10.27 -35.51 20.78
N HIS A 186 -11.15 -34.50 20.69
CA HIS A 186 -12.49 -34.58 21.26
C HIS A 186 -13.31 -35.72 20.59
N GLU A 187 -13.33 -35.75 19.26
CA GLU A 187 -13.99 -36.81 18.51
C GLU A 187 -13.41 -38.17 18.83
N GLU A 188 -12.10 -38.27 18.95
CA GLU A 188 -11.43 -39.54 19.33
C GLU A 188 -11.82 -39.98 20.73
N ASN A 189 -11.82 -39.09 21.73
CA ASN A 189 -12.24 -39.43 23.09
C ASN A 189 -13.73 -39.76 23.16
N VAL A 190 -14.58 -39.05 22.41
CA VAL A 190 -16.01 -39.40 22.28
C VAL A 190 -16.18 -40.77 21.67
N ASN A 191 -15.40 -41.11 20.64
CA ASN A 191 -15.40 -42.42 20.03
C ASN A 191 -14.88 -43.48 20.99
N GLN A 192 -13.87 -43.19 21.80
CA GLN A 192 -13.38 -44.08 22.85
C GLN A 192 -14.43 -44.33 23.92
N ILE A 193 -15.12 -43.30 24.40
CA ILE A 193 -16.24 -43.44 25.34
C ILE A 193 -17.35 -44.28 24.73
N ASN A 194 -17.72 -43.99 23.48
CA ASN A 194 -18.73 -44.78 22.77
C ASN A 194 -18.32 -46.24 22.65
N ASN A 195 -17.04 -46.51 22.32
CA ASN A 195 -16.50 -47.88 22.26
C ASN A 195 -16.52 -48.57 23.63
N LEU A 196 -16.17 -47.85 24.70
CA LEU A 196 -16.18 -48.39 26.06
C LEU A 196 -17.61 -48.62 26.58
N LYS A 197 -18.51 -47.66 26.34
CA LYS A 197 -19.93 -47.81 26.66
C LYS A 197 -20.57 -48.95 25.87
N GLU A 198 -20.16 -49.09 24.60
CA GLU A 198 -20.59 -50.17 23.74
C GLU A 198 -20.12 -51.53 24.27
N LYS A 199 -18.83 -51.68 24.60
CA LYS A 199 -18.28 -52.89 25.19
C LYS A 199 -18.95 -53.21 26.55
N LYS A 200 -19.11 -52.23 27.41
CA LYS A 200 -19.83 -52.37 28.67
C LYS A 200 -21.26 -52.84 28.44
N ARG A 201 -21.94 -52.19 27.50
CA ARG A 201 -23.32 -52.56 27.10
C ARG A 201 -23.37 -53.94 26.48
N GLN A 202 -22.41 -54.28 25.63
CA GLN A 202 -22.27 -55.61 25.07
C GLN A 202 -22.21 -56.68 26.17
N GLN A 203 -21.51 -56.41 27.25
CA GLN A 203 -21.46 -57.30 28.42
C GLN A 203 -22.76 -57.34 29.24
N GLN A 204 -23.42 -56.19 29.40
CA GLN A 204 -24.66 -56.11 30.15
C GLN A 204 -25.87 -56.72 29.43
N MET A 205 -25.86 -56.75 28.12
CA MET A 205 -27.01 -57.16 27.32
C MET A 205 -26.98 -58.57 26.81
N GLN A 206 -25.93 -59.29 27.02
CA GLN A 206 -25.97 -60.75 26.95
C GLN A 206 -26.96 -61.34 27.98
N LEU A 207 -27.40 -60.48 28.88
CA LEU A 207 -28.36 -60.89 29.93
C LEU A 207 -29.84 -60.58 29.59
N ASP A 208 -30.13 -59.74 28.59
CA ASP A 208 -31.49 -59.37 28.28
C ASP A 208 -31.89 -59.82 26.86
N SER A 209 -32.49 -60.96 26.77
CA SER A 209 -32.91 -61.63 25.52
C SER A 209 -34.16 -61.00 24.86
N SER A 210 -34.48 -59.73 25.16
CA SER A 210 -35.79 -59.17 24.78
C SER A 210 -35.77 -57.99 23.78
N ILE A 211 -34.62 -57.66 23.17
CA ILE A 211 -34.53 -56.55 22.24
C ILE A 211 -34.61 -57.02 20.77
N ASP A 212 -35.60 -56.53 20.04
CA ASP A 212 -35.79 -56.81 18.61
C ASP A 212 -34.75 -56.07 17.77
N LEU A 213 -33.68 -56.77 17.42
CA LEU A 213 -32.58 -56.31 16.61
C LEU A 213 -33.01 -55.87 15.21
N THR A 214 -34.04 -56.44 14.70
CA THR A 214 -34.56 -56.16 13.36
C THR A 214 -35.22 -54.79 13.29
N SER A 215 -35.98 -54.45 14.33
CA SER A 215 -36.59 -53.14 14.46
C SER A 215 -35.55 -52.02 14.55
N LEU A 216 -34.53 -52.20 15.41
CA LEU A 216 -33.45 -51.22 15.58
C LEU A 216 -32.63 -51.03 14.30
N ARG A 217 -32.35 -52.10 13.54
CA ARG A 217 -31.65 -52.00 12.24
C ARG A 217 -32.48 -51.28 11.18
N SER A 218 -33.80 -51.52 11.14
CA SER A 218 -34.66 -50.84 10.17
C SER A 218 -34.78 -49.34 10.44
N GLU A 219 -34.86 -48.95 11.73
CA GLU A 219 -34.85 -47.56 12.14
C GLU A 219 -33.54 -46.82 11.77
N ARG A 220 -32.42 -47.48 12.00
CA ARG A 220 -31.10 -46.98 11.58
C ARG A 220 -31.02 -46.70 10.09
N LEU A 221 -31.50 -47.63 9.29
CA LEU A 221 -31.52 -47.49 7.84
C LEU A 221 -32.34 -46.27 7.39
N ALA A 222 -33.50 -46.04 8.01
CA ALA A 222 -34.36 -44.89 7.71
C ALA A 222 -33.64 -43.55 7.97
N TYR A 223 -32.92 -43.42 9.10
CA TYR A 223 -32.17 -42.20 9.41
C TYR A 223 -30.95 -41.98 8.48
N VAL A 224 -30.31 -43.06 8.05
CA VAL A 224 -29.21 -42.97 7.08
C VAL A 224 -29.69 -42.47 5.72
N GLU A 225 -30.85 -42.92 5.25
CA GLU A 225 -31.43 -42.47 3.99
C GLU A 225 -31.87 -40.98 4.08
N GLU A 226 -32.47 -40.58 5.21
CA GLU A 226 -32.84 -39.20 5.48
C GLU A 226 -31.59 -38.27 5.46
N GLY A 227 -30.49 -38.70 6.07
CA GLY A 227 -29.22 -37.97 6.05
C GLY A 227 -28.59 -37.84 4.67
N LYS A 228 -28.73 -38.81 3.81
CA LYS A 228 -28.32 -38.73 2.39
C LYS A 228 -29.16 -37.69 1.66
N ALA A 229 -30.48 -37.67 1.88
CA ALA A 229 -31.36 -36.69 1.27
C ALA A 229 -30.97 -35.24 1.66
N TYR A 230 -30.67 -34.99 2.93
CA TYR A 230 -30.20 -33.66 3.35
C TYR A 230 -28.84 -33.30 2.75
N LYS A 231 -27.94 -34.25 2.59
CA LYS A 231 -26.64 -34.03 1.92
C LYS A 231 -26.80 -33.67 0.44
N GLU A 232 -27.74 -34.33 -0.24
CA GLU A 232 -28.06 -33.99 -1.62
C GLU A 232 -28.68 -32.59 -1.74
N GLU A 233 -29.58 -32.23 -0.80
CA GLU A 233 -30.19 -30.92 -0.75
C GLU A 233 -29.15 -29.82 -0.48
N TYR A 234 -28.23 -30.06 0.44
CA TYR A 234 -27.08 -29.17 0.68
C TYR A 234 -26.29 -28.90 -0.60
N ASN A 235 -25.92 -29.96 -1.31
CA ASN A 235 -25.16 -29.84 -2.54
C ASN A 235 -25.94 -29.07 -3.66
N LYS A 236 -27.25 -29.23 -3.73
CA LYS A 236 -28.08 -28.49 -4.68
C LYS A 236 -28.10 -26.99 -4.39
N ILE A 237 -28.24 -26.62 -3.14
CA ILE A 237 -28.23 -25.21 -2.72
C ILE A 237 -26.87 -24.57 -3.01
N ASP A 238 -25.78 -25.26 -2.67
CA ASP A 238 -24.42 -24.76 -2.87
C ASP A 238 -24.09 -24.58 -4.35
N ASN A 239 -24.46 -25.54 -5.19
CA ASN A 239 -24.24 -25.46 -6.63
C ASN A 239 -25.08 -24.32 -7.25
N LYS A 240 -26.35 -24.23 -6.89
CA LYS A 240 -27.21 -23.14 -7.36
C LYS A 240 -26.66 -21.78 -6.99
N TYR A 241 -26.17 -21.64 -5.77
CA TYR A 241 -25.55 -20.40 -5.33
C TYR A 241 -24.30 -20.07 -6.16
N LYS A 242 -23.44 -21.06 -6.42
CA LYS A 242 -22.25 -20.87 -7.27
C LYS A 242 -22.60 -20.39 -8.68
N GLU A 243 -23.66 -20.97 -9.25
CA GLU A 243 -24.17 -20.53 -10.55
C GLU A 243 -24.69 -19.08 -10.48
N GLU A 244 -25.52 -18.76 -9.48
CA GLU A 244 -26.05 -17.40 -9.28
C GLU A 244 -24.93 -16.38 -8.99
N GLU A 245 -23.94 -16.77 -8.19
CA GLU A 245 -22.76 -15.93 -7.88
C GLU A 245 -21.94 -15.66 -9.15
N GLU A 246 -21.73 -16.69 -9.97
CA GLU A 246 -21.01 -16.57 -11.24
C GLU A 246 -21.76 -15.66 -12.22
N GLU A 247 -23.08 -15.80 -12.33
CA GLU A 247 -23.91 -14.93 -13.14
C GLU A 247 -23.80 -13.46 -12.70
N ILE A 248 -23.94 -13.17 -11.39
CA ILE A 248 -23.82 -11.82 -10.87
C ILE A 248 -22.42 -11.25 -11.08
N ASN A 249 -21.39 -12.07 -10.90
CA ASN A 249 -20.01 -11.65 -11.16
C ASN A 249 -19.76 -11.34 -12.65
N ASN A 250 -20.38 -12.10 -13.54
CA ASN A 250 -20.32 -11.86 -14.99
C ASN A 250 -21.07 -10.57 -15.36
N GLU A 251 -22.24 -10.34 -14.77
CA GLU A 251 -22.98 -9.08 -14.92
C GLU A 251 -22.13 -7.89 -14.45
N LYS A 252 -21.56 -7.98 -13.26
CA LYS A 252 -20.67 -6.97 -12.69
C LYS A 252 -19.48 -6.68 -13.59
N LEU A 253 -18.83 -7.72 -14.10
CA LEU A 253 -17.72 -7.56 -15.03
C LEU A 253 -18.16 -6.86 -16.34
N SER A 254 -19.38 -7.15 -16.81
CA SER A 254 -19.97 -6.47 -17.95
C SER A 254 -20.14 -4.97 -17.69
N TYR A 255 -20.71 -4.60 -16.53
CA TYR A 255 -20.90 -3.20 -16.13
C TYR A 255 -19.56 -2.49 -15.97
N PHE A 256 -18.59 -3.14 -15.34
CA PHE A 256 -17.24 -2.62 -15.20
C PHE A 256 -16.56 -2.35 -16.56
N LYS A 257 -16.71 -3.27 -17.51
CA LYS A 257 -16.16 -3.09 -18.88
C LYS A 257 -16.82 -1.91 -19.57
N LYS A 258 -18.16 -1.84 -19.57
CA LYS A 258 -18.91 -0.73 -20.18
C LYS A 258 -18.58 0.61 -19.53
N LYS A 259 -18.48 0.64 -18.20
CA LYS A 259 -18.07 1.83 -17.45
C LYS A 259 -16.72 2.35 -17.94
N ASN A 260 -15.72 1.46 -18.07
CA ASN A 260 -14.39 1.83 -18.55
C ASN A 260 -14.40 2.27 -20.02
N GLU A 261 -15.24 1.66 -20.83
CA GLU A 261 -15.44 2.08 -22.22
C GLU A 261 -16.00 3.51 -22.30
N TYR A 262 -17.06 3.79 -21.56
CA TYR A 262 -17.63 5.14 -21.50
C TYR A 262 -16.66 6.18 -20.91
N ALA A 263 -15.87 5.80 -19.89
CA ALA A 263 -14.80 6.64 -19.38
C ALA A 263 -13.76 6.98 -20.46
N THR A 264 -13.44 5.99 -21.29
CA THR A 264 -12.46 6.16 -22.37
C THR A 264 -13.02 7.04 -23.50
N LEU A 265 -14.25 6.74 -23.93
CA LEU A 265 -14.96 7.52 -24.95
C LEU A 265 -15.15 8.98 -24.50
N GLY A 266 -15.58 9.19 -23.24
CA GLY A 266 -15.72 10.53 -22.69
C GLY A 266 -14.41 11.30 -22.63
N LYS A 267 -13.28 10.62 -22.37
CA LYS A 267 -11.94 11.21 -22.45
C LYS A 267 -11.55 11.61 -23.87
N GLN A 268 -11.89 10.78 -24.85
CA GLN A 268 -11.62 11.08 -26.27
C GLN A 268 -12.39 12.31 -26.73
N GLU A 269 -13.69 12.38 -26.42
CA GLU A 269 -14.53 13.55 -26.75
C GLU A 269 -14.00 14.83 -26.10
N LYS A 270 -13.61 14.72 -24.82
CA LYS A 270 -13.01 15.84 -24.08
C LYS A 270 -11.69 16.30 -24.69
N ASN A 271 -10.84 15.37 -25.10
CA ASN A 271 -9.59 15.70 -25.77
C ASN A 271 -9.84 16.40 -27.09
N PHE A 272 -10.85 15.96 -27.84
CA PHE A 272 -11.27 16.63 -29.07
C PHE A 272 -11.69 18.06 -28.78
N ILE A 273 -12.60 18.25 -27.84
CA ILE A 273 -13.08 19.59 -27.42
C ILE A 273 -11.90 20.50 -26.99
N ASN A 274 -10.95 19.95 -26.24
CA ASN A 274 -9.78 20.71 -25.79
C ASN A 274 -8.82 21.06 -26.93
N THR A 275 -8.67 20.16 -27.90
CA THR A 275 -7.79 20.38 -29.07
C THR A 275 -8.29 21.51 -29.96
N PHE A 276 -9.60 21.70 -30.03
CA PHE A 276 -10.24 22.71 -30.87
C PHE A 276 -10.89 23.85 -30.08
N LYS A 277 -10.46 24.05 -28.84
CA LYS A 277 -11.07 24.99 -27.88
C LYS A 277 -11.15 26.44 -28.41
N ASP A 278 -10.19 26.86 -29.20
CA ASP A 278 -10.10 28.19 -29.76
C ASP A 278 -10.87 28.33 -31.10
N GLY A 279 -11.69 27.35 -31.43
CA GLY A 279 -12.49 27.35 -32.67
C GLY A 279 -11.68 27.14 -33.94
N LYS A 280 -10.39 26.83 -33.81
CA LYS A 280 -9.49 26.62 -34.95
C LYS A 280 -8.70 25.35 -34.84
N CYS A 281 -8.47 24.69 -35.95
CA CYS A 281 -7.61 23.51 -36.01
C CYS A 281 -6.15 23.90 -35.72
N PRO A 282 -5.47 23.30 -34.72
CA PRO A 282 -4.09 23.66 -34.39
C PRO A 282 -3.09 23.30 -35.49
N THR A 283 -3.46 22.43 -36.43
CA THR A 283 -2.57 22.00 -37.53
C THR A 283 -2.74 22.81 -38.80
N CYS A 284 -3.97 23.20 -39.15
CA CYS A 284 -4.25 23.89 -40.42
C CYS A 284 -4.92 25.27 -40.26
N SER A 285 -5.20 25.71 -39.03
CA SER A 285 -5.78 26.98 -38.66
C SER A 285 -7.18 27.28 -39.26
N HIS A 286 -7.82 26.27 -39.90
CA HIS A 286 -9.19 26.41 -40.36
C HIS A 286 -10.16 26.49 -39.16
N GLU A 287 -11.22 27.26 -39.32
CA GLU A 287 -12.29 27.34 -38.33
C GLU A 287 -13.03 26.00 -38.24
N VAL A 288 -13.27 25.56 -37.04
CA VAL A 288 -14.04 24.35 -36.76
C VAL A 288 -15.52 24.73 -36.64
N ASP A 289 -16.36 24.01 -37.31
CA ASP A 289 -17.80 24.20 -37.26
C ASP A 289 -18.30 24.14 -35.81
N PRO A 290 -18.94 25.21 -35.31
CA PRO A 290 -19.48 25.22 -33.95
C PRO A 290 -20.47 24.07 -33.68
N SER A 291 -21.19 23.62 -34.71
CA SER A 291 -22.11 22.50 -34.60
C SER A 291 -21.39 21.17 -34.27
N LEU A 292 -20.20 20.98 -34.81
CA LEU A 292 -19.35 19.81 -34.53
C LEU A 292 -18.85 19.83 -33.06
N MET A 293 -18.49 21.00 -32.57
CA MET A 293 -18.07 21.15 -31.17
C MET A 293 -19.22 20.84 -30.20
N GLU A 294 -20.43 21.25 -30.55
CA GLU A 294 -21.61 20.97 -29.74
C GLU A 294 -21.98 19.48 -29.80
N GLU A 295 -21.86 18.85 -30.96
CA GLU A 295 -22.04 17.39 -31.08
C GLU A 295 -21.09 16.63 -30.13
N HIS A 296 -19.81 16.98 -30.10
CA HIS A 296 -18.84 16.33 -29.21
C HIS A 296 -19.12 16.65 -27.73
N ARG A 297 -19.65 17.84 -27.41
CA ARG A 297 -20.10 18.16 -26.05
C ARG A 297 -21.29 17.30 -25.63
N VAL A 298 -22.26 17.15 -26.49
CA VAL A 298 -23.44 16.30 -26.25
C VAL A 298 -22.99 14.86 -26.03
N LYS A 299 -22.16 14.31 -26.92
CA LYS A 299 -21.59 12.96 -26.77
C LYS A 299 -20.84 12.79 -25.45
N MET A 300 -20.02 13.77 -25.07
CA MET A 300 -19.31 13.74 -23.79
C MET A 300 -20.27 13.66 -22.59
N LEU A 301 -21.37 14.43 -22.63
CA LEU A 301 -22.40 14.39 -21.58
C LEU A 301 -23.17 13.06 -21.57
N GLU A 302 -23.47 12.52 -22.75
CA GLU A 302 -24.10 11.21 -22.90
C GLU A 302 -23.22 10.11 -22.31
N TYR A 303 -21.92 10.10 -22.62
CA TYR A 303 -20.99 9.14 -22.04
C TYR A 303 -20.82 9.31 -20.52
N ALA A 304 -20.84 10.54 -20.03
CA ALA A 304 -20.81 10.79 -18.59
C ALA A 304 -22.09 10.30 -17.88
N ALA A 305 -23.23 10.45 -18.51
CA ALA A 305 -24.50 9.91 -18.01
C ALA A 305 -24.50 8.38 -18.03
N ALA A 306 -24.09 7.78 -19.16
CA ALA A 306 -23.96 6.34 -19.31
C ALA A 306 -22.96 5.73 -18.30
N TYR A 307 -21.85 6.39 -18.05
CA TYR A 307 -20.89 5.98 -17.01
C TYR A 307 -21.56 5.87 -15.63
N LYS A 308 -22.34 6.88 -15.23
CA LYS A 308 -23.05 6.87 -13.95
C LYS A 308 -24.09 5.77 -13.85
N VAL A 309 -24.77 5.47 -14.96
CA VAL A 309 -25.72 4.35 -15.02
C VAL A 309 -25.00 3.03 -14.77
N GLU A 310 -23.89 2.78 -15.46
CA GLU A 310 -23.15 1.54 -15.29
C GLU A 310 -22.48 1.44 -13.90
N GLU A 311 -22.05 2.54 -13.32
CA GLU A 311 -21.58 2.60 -11.94
C GLU A 311 -22.67 2.23 -10.93
N SER A 312 -23.90 2.74 -11.17
CA SER A 312 -25.07 2.38 -10.35
C SER A 312 -25.42 0.90 -10.49
N ASN A 313 -25.39 0.37 -11.71
CA ASN A 313 -25.63 -1.04 -12.00
C ASN A 313 -24.59 -1.95 -11.32
N GLU A 314 -23.30 -1.57 -11.37
CA GLU A 314 -22.23 -2.28 -10.68
C GLU A 314 -22.46 -2.31 -9.16
N ASN A 315 -22.87 -1.18 -8.57
CA ASN A 315 -23.17 -1.11 -7.14
C ASN A 315 -24.40 -1.96 -6.78
N LEU A 316 -25.41 -1.98 -7.64
CA LEU A 316 -26.59 -2.81 -7.47
C LEU A 316 -26.23 -4.31 -7.53
N ALA A 317 -25.35 -4.70 -8.48
CA ALA A 317 -24.86 -6.08 -8.57
C ALA A 317 -24.07 -6.49 -7.32
N ASN A 318 -23.26 -5.59 -6.77
CA ASN A 318 -22.56 -5.82 -5.50
C ASN A 318 -23.54 -6.03 -4.33
N SER A 319 -24.61 -5.21 -4.24
CA SER A 319 -25.62 -5.38 -3.21
C SER A 319 -26.33 -6.74 -3.34
N LYS A 320 -26.74 -7.09 -4.54
CA LYS A 320 -27.36 -8.42 -4.83
C LYS A 320 -26.43 -9.57 -4.40
N LEU A 321 -25.13 -9.45 -4.63
CA LEU A 321 -24.16 -10.47 -4.26
C LEU A 321 -24.08 -10.64 -2.73
N ILE A 322 -24.11 -9.52 -1.99
CA ILE A 322 -24.11 -9.54 -0.52
C ILE A 322 -25.37 -10.22 0.01
N ASP A 323 -26.52 -9.85 -0.55
CA ASP A 323 -27.79 -10.43 -0.14
C ASP A 323 -27.85 -11.94 -0.44
N LYS A 324 -27.40 -12.32 -1.62
CA LYS A 324 -27.31 -13.74 -2.03
C LYS A 324 -26.38 -14.55 -1.15
N ARG A 325 -25.23 -13.99 -0.77
CA ARG A 325 -24.29 -14.63 0.18
C ARG A 325 -24.94 -14.87 1.53
N LYS A 326 -25.74 -13.91 1.99
CA LYS A 326 -26.44 -14.04 3.24
C LYS A 326 -27.51 -15.13 3.17
N GLU A 327 -28.36 -15.11 2.11
CA GLU A 327 -29.38 -16.13 1.86
C GLU A 327 -28.77 -17.54 1.82
N HIS A 328 -27.65 -17.71 1.10
CA HIS A 328 -26.92 -18.97 1.02
C HIS A 328 -26.40 -19.44 2.38
N SER A 329 -25.76 -18.53 3.12
CA SER A 329 -25.26 -18.84 4.47
C SER A 329 -26.38 -19.30 5.40
N ASP A 330 -27.50 -18.58 5.40
CA ASP A 330 -28.63 -18.88 6.27
C ASP A 330 -29.28 -20.23 5.88
N ALA A 331 -29.38 -20.52 4.59
CA ALA A 331 -29.94 -21.80 4.11
C ALA A 331 -29.05 -23.01 4.47
N LEU A 332 -27.73 -22.86 4.43
CA LEU A 332 -26.81 -23.96 4.75
C LEU A 332 -26.75 -24.27 6.26
N VAL A 333 -26.95 -23.26 7.12
CA VAL A 333 -26.90 -23.44 8.58
C VAL A 333 -27.98 -24.43 9.05
N ASP A 334 -29.20 -24.30 8.57
CA ASP A 334 -30.32 -25.18 8.98
C ASP A 334 -30.09 -26.64 8.54
N LEU A 335 -29.65 -26.86 7.32
CA LEU A 335 -29.33 -28.20 6.81
C LEU A 335 -28.19 -28.86 7.58
N THR A 336 -27.14 -28.11 7.90
CA THR A 336 -26.02 -28.61 8.69
C THR A 336 -26.48 -29.06 10.08
N LYS A 337 -27.38 -28.29 10.69
CA LYS A 337 -28.01 -28.67 11.97
C LYS A 337 -28.81 -29.97 11.86
N LYS A 338 -29.68 -30.09 10.87
CA LYS A 338 -30.48 -31.31 10.62
C LYS A 338 -29.60 -32.54 10.38
N MET A 339 -28.52 -32.42 9.59
CA MET A 339 -27.57 -33.49 9.35
C MET A 339 -26.85 -33.93 10.63
N ASN A 340 -26.49 -32.97 11.50
CA ASN A 340 -25.85 -33.29 12.79
C ASN A 340 -26.84 -33.99 13.74
N ASP A 341 -28.10 -33.56 13.76
CA ASP A 341 -29.13 -34.19 14.58
C ASP A 341 -29.40 -35.64 14.16
N LEU A 342 -29.40 -35.93 12.85
CA LEU A 342 -29.52 -37.26 12.32
C LEU A 342 -28.30 -38.12 12.67
N LYS A 343 -27.12 -37.54 12.57
CA LYS A 343 -25.87 -38.25 12.95
C LYS A 343 -25.86 -38.64 14.41
N VAL A 344 -26.38 -37.79 15.28
CA VAL A 344 -26.58 -38.09 16.70
C VAL A 344 -27.53 -39.26 16.86
N LYS A 345 -28.64 -39.29 16.11
CA LYS A 345 -29.64 -40.36 16.14
C LYS A 345 -29.03 -41.70 15.67
N ILE A 346 -28.27 -41.67 14.54
CA ILE A 346 -27.60 -42.88 14.01
C ILE A 346 -26.60 -43.46 15.03
N ASN A 347 -25.79 -42.56 15.63
CA ASN A 347 -24.83 -43.02 16.65
C ASN A 347 -25.48 -43.66 17.87
N LYS A 348 -26.68 -43.17 18.26
CA LYS A 348 -27.45 -43.72 19.37
C LYS A 348 -27.99 -45.14 19.04
N ILE A 349 -28.56 -45.30 17.84
CA ILE A 349 -29.08 -46.62 17.41
C ILE A 349 -27.91 -47.61 17.23
N ASP A 350 -26.76 -47.16 16.72
CA ASP A 350 -25.56 -48.00 16.62
C ASP A 350 -25.10 -48.50 18.00
N SER A 351 -25.22 -47.64 19.01
CA SER A 351 -24.96 -48.01 20.40
C SER A 351 -25.97 -49.05 20.90
N ASP A 352 -27.27 -48.86 20.64
CA ASP A 352 -28.34 -49.77 21.09
C ASP A 352 -28.26 -51.13 20.35
N ILE A 353 -27.89 -51.12 19.07
CA ILE A 353 -27.63 -52.33 18.28
C ILE A 353 -26.37 -53.06 18.78
N ALA A 354 -25.31 -52.34 19.14
CA ALA A 354 -24.10 -52.92 19.71
C ALA A 354 -24.37 -53.60 21.05
N ILE A 355 -25.27 -52.98 21.85
CA ILE A 355 -25.79 -53.56 23.08
C ILE A 355 -26.38 -54.96 22.88
N TYR A 356 -27.08 -55.13 21.81
CA TYR A 356 -27.75 -56.38 21.51
C TYR A 356 -26.79 -57.46 21.00
N ASN A 357 -25.73 -57.08 20.29
CA ASN A 357 -24.93 -58.06 19.55
C ASN A 357 -23.84 -58.78 20.33
N ASN A 358 -23.52 -58.31 21.51
CA ASN A 358 -22.44 -58.94 22.27
C ASN A 358 -22.89 -59.33 23.66
N ASN A 359 -23.66 -60.28 23.70
CA ASN A 359 -23.92 -60.94 24.93
C ASN A 359 -22.68 -61.64 25.45
N VAL A 360 -22.34 -61.44 26.63
CA VAL A 360 -21.51 -62.24 27.48
C VAL A 360 -20.03 -62.03 27.44
N LYS A 361 -19.56 -61.39 28.22
CA LYS A 361 -18.60 -61.88 29.24
C LYS A 361 -18.05 -60.68 30.02
N MET A 362 -18.13 -60.83 31.27
CA MET A 362 -17.43 -60.08 32.29
C MET A 362 -18.00 -58.69 32.66
N ILE A 363 -19.00 -58.81 33.47
CA ILE A 363 -19.71 -57.71 34.14
C ILE A 363 -18.85 -56.88 35.09
N ASN A 364 -17.58 -57.24 35.29
CA ASN A 364 -16.81 -56.68 36.40
C ASN A 364 -15.46 -56.02 36.02
N GLU A 365 -15.23 -55.65 34.81
CA GLU A 365 -14.05 -54.87 34.53
C GLU A 365 -14.38 -53.37 34.57
N ASN A 366 -13.47 -52.57 35.16
CA ASN A 366 -13.63 -51.15 35.44
C ASN A 366 -13.81 -50.26 34.22
N TYR A 367 -14.86 -50.50 33.36
CA TYR A 367 -15.17 -49.61 32.24
C TYR A 367 -15.61 -48.21 32.72
N ASP A 368 -16.21 -48.12 33.92
CA ASP A 368 -16.64 -46.85 34.45
C ASP A 368 -15.48 -45.90 34.78
N ASP A 369 -14.36 -46.44 35.28
CA ASP A 369 -13.17 -45.64 35.53
C ASP A 369 -12.49 -45.18 34.23
N LEU A 370 -12.49 -46.05 33.20
CA LEU A 370 -11.99 -45.69 31.88
C LEU A 370 -12.88 -44.68 31.19
N ILE A 371 -14.19 -44.85 31.30
CA ILE A 371 -15.17 -43.88 30.75
C ILE A 371 -15.02 -42.52 31.44
N ARG A 372 -14.92 -42.52 32.75
CA ARG A 372 -14.73 -41.29 33.53
C ARG A 372 -13.42 -40.58 33.16
N THR A 373 -12.35 -41.32 33.00
CA THR A 373 -11.05 -40.73 32.54
C THR A 373 -11.17 -40.07 31.17
N CYS A 374 -11.97 -40.67 30.27
CA CYS A 374 -12.22 -40.08 28.96
C CYS A 374 -13.17 -38.85 29.03
N GLU A 375 -14.16 -38.88 29.92
CA GLU A 375 -15.10 -37.77 30.15
C GLU A 375 -14.34 -36.56 30.75
N ASP A 376 -13.47 -36.81 31.73
CA ASP A 376 -12.61 -35.76 32.29
C ASP A 376 -11.71 -35.11 31.20
N LYS A 377 -11.15 -35.95 30.29
CA LYS A 377 -10.40 -35.43 29.15
C LYS A 377 -11.25 -34.62 28.17
N ILE A 378 -12.48 -35.03 27.94
CA ILE A 378 -13.41 -34.30 27.07
C ILE A 378 -13.76 -32.95 27.70
N GLU A 379 -13.94 -32.87 28.98
CA GLU A 379 -14.21 -31.64 29.71
C GLU A 379 -12.99 -30.70 29.63
N ASP A 380 -11.79 -31.23 29.82
CA ASP A 380 -10.54 -30.44 29.62
C ASP A 380 -10.39 -29.95 28.19
N ILE A 381 -10.69 -30.79 27.19
CA ILE A 381 -10.64 -30.37 25.78
C ILE A 381 -11.69 -29.32 25.47
N LYS A 382 -12.90 -29.44 26.02
CA LYS A 382 -13.95 -28.40 25.87
C LYS A 382 -13.50 -27.06 26.44
N ASN A 383 -12.91 -27.07 27.63
CA ASN A 383 -12.40 -25.85 28.24
C ASN A 383 -11.31 -25.22 27.37
N GLN A 384 -10.41 -26.02 26.79
CA GLN A 384 -9.38 -25.53 25.86
C GLN A 384 -9.98 -25.02 24.55
N LEU A 385 -11.03 -25.63 24.03
CA LEU A 385 -11.75 -25.13 22.85
C LEU A 385 -12.47 -23.82 23.13
N ASP A 386 -13.13 -23.69 24.29
CA ASP A 386 -13.79 -22.46 24.70
C ASP A 386 -12.79 -21.32 24.92
N GLU A 387 -11.59 -21.63 25.40
CA GLU A 387 -10.50 -20.66 25.52
C GLU A 387 -9.94 -20.26 24.14
N ALA A 388 -9.71 -21.23 23.28
CA ALA A 388 -9.26 -21.00 21.91
C ALA A 388 -10.30 -20.18 21.08
N ASP A 389 -11.58 -20.41 21.25
CA ASP A 389 -12.64 -19.65 20.59
C ASP A 389 -12.67 -18.18 21.08
N LYS A 390 -12.41 -17.95 22.37
CA LYS A 390 -12.25 -16.58 22.90
C LYS A 390 -11.02 -15.91 22.31
N GLU A 391 -9.89 -16.59 22.28
CA GLU A 391 -8.67 -16.06 21.67
C GLU A 391 -8.87 -15.75 20.18
N ILE A 392 -9.53 -16.64 19.43
CA ILE A 392 -9.87 -16.38 18.01
C ILE A 392 -10.72 -15.13 17.88
N THR A 393 -11.69 -14.94 18.77
CA THR A 393 -12.56 -13.75 18.77
C THR A 393 -11.75 -12.49 19.05
N GLU A 394 -10.86 -12.51 20.04
CA GLU A 394 -9.96 -11.39 20.35
C GLU A 394 -9.04 -11.05 19.17
N TRP A 395 -8.48 -12.07 18.51
CA TRP A 395 -7.67 -11.87 17.31
C TRP A 395 -8.49 -11.37 16.12
N GLN A 396 -9.76 -11.73 16.00
CA GLN A 396 -10.68 -11.18 14.99
C GLN A 396 -10.97 -9.70 15.24
N GLU A 397 -11.22 -9.32 16.49
CA GLU A 397 -11.41 -7.92 16.88
C GLU A 397 -10.13 -7.11 16.62
N MET A 398 -8.96 -7.68 16.92
CA MET A 398 -7.66 -7.05 16.63
C MET A 398 -7.46 -6.86 15.11
N GLU A 399 -7.79 -7.87 14.31
CA GLU A 399 -7.75 -7.78 12.84
C GLU A 399 -8.66 -6.66 12.32
N GLU A 400 -9.87 -6.56 12.82
CA GLU A 400 -10.80 -5.51 12.46
C GLU A 400 -10.33 -4.13 12.93
N LEU A 401 -9.76 -4.05 14.11
CA LEU A 401 -9.15 -2.83 14.63
C LEU A 401 -8.00 -2.36 13.73
N LEU A 402 -7.08 -3.24 13.39
CA LEU A 402 -5.90 -2.92 12.57
C LEU A 402 -6.26 -2.60 11.11
N THR A 403 -7.19 -3.37 10.52
CA THR A 403 -7.49 -3.24 9.09
C THR A 403 -8.49 -2.15 8.76
N LYS A 404 -9.41 -1.86 9.68
CA LYS A 404 -10.50 -0.90 9.45
C LYS A 404 -10.43 0.28 10.43
N THR A 405 -10.54 0.02 11.73
CA THR A 405 -10.85 1.06 12.70
C THR A 405 -9.71 2.04 12.94
N LEU A 406 -8.49 1.57 13.17
CA LEU A 406 -7.34 2.43 13.47
C LEU A 406 -6.95 3.28 12.27
N ARG A 407 -6.92 2.67 11.10
CA ARG A 407 -6.60 3.38 9.88
C ARG A 407 -7.59 4.52 9.63
N TYR A 408 -8.90 4.23 9.73
CA TYR A 408 -9.95 5.24 9.57
C TYR A 408 -9.83 6.37 10.59
N LYS A 409 -9.66 6.04 11.87
CA LYS A 409 -9.54 7.04 12.93
C LYS A 409 -8.30 7.92 12.77
N LEU A 410 -7.18 7.35 12.33
CA LEU A 410 -5.96 8.11 12.10
C LEU A 410 -6.08 9.01 10.88
N LEU A 411 -6.68 8.53 9.78
CA LEU A 411 -6.95 9.36 8.62
C LEU A 411 -7.94 10.49 8.96
N ASP A 412 -8.98 10.20 9.70
CA ASP A 412 -9.97 11.17 10.14
C ASP A 412 -9.34 12.30 11.00
N ALA A 413 -8.35 11.96 11.81
CA ALA A 413 -7.58 12.93 12.57
C ALA A 413 -6.56 13.70 11.71
N LEU A 414 -5.91 13.07 10.73
CA LEU A 414 -4.85 13.66 9.91
C LEU A 414 -5.39 14.52 8.77
N ILE A 415 -6.46 14.11 8.11
CA ILE A 415 -7.00 14.76 6.92
C ILE A 415 -7.32 16.25 7.15
N PRO A 416 -7.96 16.66 8.25
CA PRO A 416 -8.21 18.08 8.51
C PRO A 416 -6.92 18.91 8.59
N HIS A 417 -5.86 18.36 9.15
CA HIS A 417 -4.56 19.04 9.24
C HIS A 417 -3.89 19.14 7.87
N ILE A 418 -3.95 18.08 7.08
CA ILE A 418 -3.44 18.06 5.71
C ILE A 418 -4.21 19.09 4.86
N ASN A 419 -5.54 19.07 4.90
CA ASN A 419 -6.38 20.01 4.16
C ASN A 419 -6.10 21.47 4.56
N LYS A 420 -5.91 21.73 5.84
CA LYS A 420 -5.53 23.06 6.33
C LYS A 420 -4.16 23.49 5.79
N SER A 421 -3.19 22.60 5.76
CA SER A 421 -1.86 22.89 5.23
C SER A 421 -1.89 23.10 3.72
N ILE A 422 -2.62 22.27 2.97
CA ILE A 422 -2.80 22.44 1.52
C ILE A 422 -3.45 23.80 1.24
N ARG A 423 -4.49 24.14 1.99
CA ARG A 423 -5.17 25.44 1.85
C ARG A 423 -4.21 26.60 2.09
N PHE A 424 -3.37 26.53 3.11
CA PHE A 424 -2.34 27.53 3.37
C PHE A 424 -1.45 27.78 2.14
N PHE A 425 -1.00 26.71 1.46
CA PHE A 425 -0.18 26.84 0.26
C PHE A 425 -0.97 27.37 -0.94
N ILE A 426 -2.19 26.91 -1.15
CA ILE A 426 -3.07 27.37 -2.25
C ILE A 426 -3.39 28.86 -2.11
N ASP A 427 -3.73 29.32 -0.91
CA ASP A 427 -4.03 30.72 -0.60
C ASP A 427 -2.80 31.60 -0.84
N ARG A 428 -1.61 31.16 -0.40
CA ARG A 428 -0.35 31.88 -0.64
C ARG A 428 0.03 31.94 -2.12
N LEU A 429 -0.31 30.91 -2.89
CA LEU A 429 -0.10 30.89 -4.34
C LEU A 429 -1.19 31.64 -5.12
N ALA A 430 -2.11 32.31 -4.42
CA ALA A 430 -3.23 33.05 -4.97
C ALA A 430 -4.03 32.28 -6.03
N GLN A 431 -4.24 30.99 -5.80
CA GLN A 431 -4.98 30.15 -6.72
C GLN A 431 -6.46 30.10 -6.34
N PRO A 432 -7.37 30.18 -7.33
CA PRO A 432 -8.81 30.19 -7.10
C PRO A 432 -9.39 28.79 -6.88
N TYR A 433 -8.67 27.96 -6.17
CA TYR A 433 -9.05 26.57 -5.91
C TYR A 433 -9.05 26.26 -4.44
N ARG A 434 -9.97 25.36 -4.05
CA ARG A 434 -9.97 24.68 -2.76
C ARG A 434 -9.71 23.20 -3.03
N ILE A 435 -8.73 22.62 -2.36
CA ILE A 435 -8.37 21.21 -2.49
C ILE A 435 -8.62 20.57 -1.14
N GLU A 436 -9.41 19.53 -1.14
CA GLU A 436 -9.76 18.77 0.05
C GLU A 436 -9.59 17.27 -0.21
N TYR A 437 -8.93 16.58 0.70
CA TYR A 437 -8.89 15.12 0.75
C TYR A 437 -10.04 14.61 1.60
N ASP A 438 -10.71 13.57 1.12
CA ASP A 438 -11.74 12.84 1.87
C ASP A 438 -11.13 11.70 2.72
N GLN A 439 -11.99 10.97 3.42
CA GLN A 439 -11.57 9.85 4.28
C GLN A 439 -10.97 8.67 3.51
N GLU A 440 -11.18 8.58 2.21
CA GLU A 440 -10.54 7.61 1.32
C GLU A 440 -9.22 8.16 0.74
N PHE A 441 -8.83 9.37 1.17
CA PHE A 441 -7.69 10.12 0.68
C PHE A 441 -7.77 10.39 -0.82
N LYS A 442 -8.96 10.66 -1.29
CA LYS A 442 -9.21 11.11 -2.64
C LYS A 442 -9.23 12.64 -2.66
N ALA A 443 -8.48 13.22 -3.59
CA ALA A 443 -8.45 14.66 -3.75
C ALA A 443 -9.71 15.16 -4.48
N HIS A 444 -10.36 16.15 -3.90
CA HIS A 444 -11.46 16.91 -4.48
C HIS A 444 -11.00 18.34 -4.70
N ILE A 445 -11.15 18.84 -5.91
CA ILE A 445 -10.73 20.18 -6.29
C ILE A 445 -11.98 21.01 -6.61
N TYR A 446 -12.16 22.11 -5.90
CA TYR A 446 -13.29 23.02 -6.08
C TYR A 446 -12.82 24.38 -6.57
N THR A 447 -13.66 25.09 -7.31
CA THR A 447 -13.44 26.53 -7.58
C THR A 447 -14.01 27.36 -6.44
N ASP A 448 -13.28 28.36 -5.98
CA ASP A 448 -13.77 29.29 -4.95
C ASP A 448 -15.05 30.06 -5.37
N SER A 449 -15.21 30.27 -6.68
CA SER A 449 -16.31 31.09 -7.21
C SER A 449 -17.67 30.40 -7.23
N PHE A 450 -17.73 29.06 -7.29
CA PHE A 450 -18.99 28.35 -7.54
C PHE A 450 -19.18 27.08 -6.72
N ASP A 451 -18.28 26.75 -5.81
CA ASP A 451 -18.26 25.50 -5.03
C ASP A 451 -18.48 24.24 -5.89
N ARG A 452 -18.00 24.31 -7.14
CA ARG A 452 -18.14 23.26 -8.13
C ARG A 452 -16.87 22.44 -8.18
N GLU A 453 -17.01 21.12 -8.04
CA GLU A 453 -15.90 20.19 -8.21
C GLU A 453 -15.41 20.18 -9.65
N ILE A 454 -14.10 20.25 -9.80
CA ILE A 454 -13.40 20.21 -11.09
C ILE A 454 -12.54 18.96 -11.11
N ALA A 455 -12.61 18.21 -12.20
CA ALA A 455 -11.67 17.13 -12.42
C ALA A 455 -10.24 17.68 -12.60
N TYR A 456 -9.25 17.08 -11.95
CA TYR A 456 -7.83 17.44 -12.09
C TYR A 456 -7.39 17.50 -13.56
N ALA A 457 -7.94 16.62 -14.40
CA ALA A 457 -7.66 16.59 -15.83
C ALA A 457 -8.01 17.90 -16.55
N ASN A 458 -8.98 18.67 -16.04
CA ASN A 458 -9.45 19.93 -16.64
C ASN A 458 -8.56 21.13 -16.36
N LEU A 459 -7.61 21.00 -15.45
CA LEU A 459 -6.66 22.04 -15.13
C LEU A 459 -5.62 22.20 -16.25
N SER A 460 -5.20 23.43 -16.52
CA SER A 460 -4.05 23.69 -17.39
C SER A 460 -2.77 23.10 -16.80
N THR A 461 -1.74 22.91 -17.60
CA THR A 461 -0.46 22.33 -17.15
C THR A 461 0.17 23.14 -16.00
N GLY A 462 0.09 24.47 -16.05
CA GLY A 462 0.58 25.33 -14.97
C GLY A 462 -0.24 25.16 -13.69
N GLN A 463 -1.56 25.15 -13.80
CA GLN A 463 -2.47 24.95 -12.67
C GLN A 463 -2.29 23.57 -12.01
N LYS A 464 -2.17 22.51 -12.81
CA LYS A 464 -1.86 21.16 -12.31
C LYS A 464 -0.62 21.16 -11.44
N LYS A 465 0.46 21.78 -11.91
CA LYS A 465 1.70 21.87 -11.16
C LYS A 465 1.58 22.65 -9.87
N THR A 466 0.86 23.77 -9.90
CA THR A 466 0.63 24.56 -8.69
C THR A 466 -0.16 23.76 -7.66
N VAL A 467 -1.20 23.06 -8.11
CA VAL A 467 -1.99 22.13 -7.27
C VAL A 467 -1.11 21.02 -6.71
N ASP A 468 -0.32 20.36 -7.55
CA ASP A 468 0.57 19.28 -7.12
C ASP A 468 1.60 19.75 -6.09
N ILE A 469 2.18 20.90 -6.31
CA ILE A 469 3.12 21.50 -5.37
C ILE A 469 2.43 21.82 -4.03
N ALA A 470 1.26 22.41 -4.05
CA ALA A 470 0.51 22.72 -2.83
C ALA A 470 0.14 21.44 -2.04
N ILE A 471 -0.26 20.40 -2.74
CA ILE A 471 -0.56 19.11 -2.13
C ILE A 471 0.69 18.49 -1.51
N VAL A 472 1.79 18.43 -2.27
CA VAL A 472 3.06 17.87 -1.78
C VAL A 472 3.52 18.60 -0.53
N PHE A 473 3.53 19.93 -0.55
CA PHE A 473 3.97 20.70 0.60
C PHE A 473 2.99 20.66 1.77
N GLY A 474 1.70 20.62 1.49
CA GLY A 474 0.69 20.45 2.53
C GLY A 474 0.82 19.11 3.25
N ILE A 475 1.11 18.04 2.52
CA ILE A 475 1.39 16.72 3.09
C ILE A 475 2.75 16.73 3.81
N LEU A 476 3.79 17.25 3.16
CA LEU A 476 5.13 17.36 3.73
C LEU A 476 5.14 18.08 5.07
N GLN A 477 4.42 19.19 5.20
CA GLN A 477 4.35 19.95 6.45
C GLN A 477 3.81 19.11 7.61
N ASN A 478 2.90 18.18 7.34
CA ASN A 478 2.32 17.29 8.35
C ASN A 478 3.15 16.02 8.58
N VAL A 479 3.90 15.57 7.58
CA VAL A 479 4.74 14.38 7.65
C VAL A 479 6.13 14.72 8.17
N ILE A 480 6.67 15.89 7.83
CA ILE A 480 8.03 16.33 8.21
C ILE A 480 8.23 16.46 9.72
N SER A 481 7.18 16.73 10.49
CA SER A 481 7.26 16.61 11.95
C SER A 481 7.57 15.17 12.41
N ASN A 482 7.33 14.18 11.54
CA ASN A 482 7.57 12.76 11.80
C ASN A 482 8.69 12.15 10.92
N VAL A 483 9.04 12.81 9.80
CA VAL A 483 10.09 12.40 8.85
C VAL A 483 11.17 13.46 8.84
N ASP A 484 12.17 13.29 9.72
CA ASP A 484 13.28 14.25 9.85
C ASP A 484 14.34 14.02 8.77
N MET A 485 14.04 14.42 7.52
CA MET A 485 15.01 14.48 6.44
C MET A 485 15.41 15.93 6.17
N ASN A 486 16.72 16.22 6.27
CA ASN A 486 17.24 17.57 6.10
C ASN A 486 17.46 18.00 4.64
N VAL A 487 17.31 17.10 3.67
CA VAL A 487 17.57 17.38 2.24
C VAL A 487 16.30 17.23 1.44
N LEU A 488 15.93 18.30 0.73
CA LEU A 488 14.86 18.31 -0.26
C LEU A 488 15.44 18.74 -1.60
N ILE A 489 15.16 18.00 -2.66
CA ILE A 489 15.60 18.35 -4.02
C ILE A 489 14.40 18.45 -4.92
N MET A 490 14.21 19.60 -5.52
CA MET A 490 13.13 19.93 -6.43
C MET A 490 13.69 20.16 -7.83
N ASP A 491 13.58 19.15 -8.67
CA ASP A 491 14.13 19.18 -10.03
C ASP A 491 13.03 19.55 -11.04
N GLU A 492 13.15 20.74 -11.62
CA GLU A 492 12.23 21.31 -12.63
C GLU A 492 10.77 21.50 -12.19
N LEU A 493 10.49 21.40 -10.90
CA LEU A 493 9.12 21.46 -10.39
C LEU A 493 8.42 22.81 -10.71
N MET A 494 9.19 23.92 -10.72
CA MET A 494 8.69 25.27 -10.96
C MET A 494 8.84 25.73 -12.42
N SER A 495 9.23 24.88 -13.35
CA SER A 495 9.60 25.26 -14.71
C SER A 495 8.46 25.87 -15.53
N ASN A 496 7.20 25.51 -15.22
CA ASN A 496 6.03 25.98 -15.94
C ASN A 496 5.17 26.99 -15.14
N MET A 497 5.71 27.51 -14.05
CA MET A 497 5.08 28.60 -13.29
C MET A 497 5.50 29.95 -13.88
N ASP A 498 4.64 30.96 -13.79
CA ASP A 498 5.03 32.32 -14.07
C ASP A 498 6.01 32.87 -13.03
N SER A 499 6.60 34.05 -13.29
CA SER A 499 7.61 34.62 -12.40
C SER A 499 7.09 34.94 -11.01
N ASP A 500 5.84 35.37 -10.91
CA ASP A 500 5.24 35.80 -9.66
C ASP A 500 4.90 34.60 -8.79
N ALA A 501 4.30 33.56 -9.36
CA ALA A 501 4.04 32.31 -8.68
C ALA A 501 5.33 31.63 -8.19
N ARG A 502 6.42 31.69 -8.99
CA ARG A 502 7.74 31.21 -8.56
C ARG A 502 8.29 31.98 -7.36
N ASN A 503 8.22 33.30 -7.40
CA ASN A 503 8.71 34.14 -6.31
C ASN A 503 7.92 33.92 -5.02
N ILE A 504 6.59 33.83 -5.12
CA ILE A 504 5.72 33.46 -3.98
C ILE A 504 6.12 32.11 -3.42
N MET A 505 6.30 31.10 -4.27
CA MET A 505 6.70 29.77 -3.83
C MET A 505 8.06 29.78 -3.12
N LEU A 506 9.06 30.50 -3.66
CA LEU A 506 10.37 30.62 -3.04
C LEU A 506 10.28 31.27 -1.65
N SER A 507 9.44 32.31 -1.50
CA SER A 507 9.17 32.96 -0.21
C SER A 507 8.55 31.97 0.78
N VAL A 508 7.50 31.27 0.36
CA VAL A 508 6.80 30.29 1.20
C VAL A 508 7.73 29.16 1.64
N LEU A 509 8.55 28.62 0.73
CA LEU A 509 9.54 27.61 1.06
C LEU A 509 10.54 28.10 2.09
N LYS A 510 11.03 29.33 1.91
CA LYS A 510 11.99 29.94 2.83
C LYS A 510 11.40 30.14 4.21
N GLU A 511 10.17 30.64 4.30
CA GLU A 511 9.50 30.94 5.56
C GLU A 511 9.05 29.67 6.32
N SER A 512 8.58 28.66 5.60
CA SER A 512 7.86 27.55 6.23
C SER A 512 8.66 26.25 6.33
N MET A 513 9.71 26.08 5.55
CA MET A 513 10.36 24.77 5.39
C MET A 513 11.89 24.81 5.39
N ALA A 514 12.53 25.99 5.32
CA ALA A 514 13.99 26.08 5.16
C ALA A 514 14.77 25.89 6.46
N GLU A 515 14.16 26.07 7.64
CA GLU A 515 14.84 25.95 8.91
C GLU A 515 15.34 24.50 9.14
N GLY A 516 16.64 24.36 9.38
CA GLY A 516 17.29 23.08 9.57
C GLY A 516 17.39 22.18 8.35
N LYS A 517 17.01 22.68 7.15
CA LYS A 517 16.96 21.90 5.90
C LYS A 517 17.74 22.55 4.79
N SER A 518 18.21 21.73 3.86
CA SER A 518 18.82 22.14 2.59
C SER A 518 17.83 21.88 1.46
N ILE A 519 17.23 22.92 0.92
CA ILE A 519 16.24 22.82 -0.14
C ILE A 519 16.88 23.21 -1.47
N PHE A 520 17.20 22.21 -2.28
CA PHE A 520 17.80 22.41 -3.61
C PHE A 520 16.72 22.65 -4.65
N ILE A 521 16.82 23.76 -5.35
CA ILE A 521 15.90 24.11 -6.42
C ILE A 521 16.66 24.11 -7.74
N VAL A 522 16.32 23.16 -8.60
CA VAL A 522 16.81 23.03 -9.96
C VAL A 522 15.74 23.56 -10.89
N ASN A 523 16.05 24.62 -11.63
CA ASN A 523 15.13 25.15 -12.64
C ASN A 523 15.90 25.71 -13.84
N HIS A 524 15.27 25.67 -15.02
CA HIS A 524 15.77 26.28 -16.25
C HIS A 524 15.34 27.73 -16.42
N ALA A 525 14.21 28.11 -15.82
CA ALA A 525 13.72 29.50 -15.86
C ALA A 525 14.56 30.38 -14.92
N GLU A 526 14.65 31.66 -15.25
CA GLU A 526 15.26 32.64 -14.37
C GLU A 526 14.49 32.73 -13.05
N MET A 527 15.23 32.75 -11.96
CA MET A 527 14.73 32.87 -10.59
C MET A 527 15.46 34.02 -9.94
N ASN A 528 14.71 34.83 -9.15
CA ASN A 528 15.31 35.92 -8.38
C ASN A 528 16.30 35.35 -7.34
N ASP A 529 17.52 35.79 -7.45
CA ASP A 529 18.65 35.33 -6.65
C ASP A 529 18.55 35.71 -5.17
N ASP A 530 17.73 36.71 -4.82
CA ASP A 530 17.59 37.23 -3.45
C ASP A 530 16.92 36.23 -2.47
N TYR A 531 16.17 35.29 -3.03
CA TYR A 531 15.51 34.26 -2.20
C TYR A 531 16.46 33.17 -1.74
N PHE A 532 17.62 33.00 -2.41
CA PHE A 532 18.54 31.90 -2.16
C PHE A 532 19.64 32.26 -1.19
N ASP A 533 19.86 31.38 -0.21
CA ASP A 533 20.93 31.49 0.76
C ASP A 533 22.26 31.00 0.16
N HIS A 534 22.20 30.00 -0.70
CA HIS A 534 23.36 29.45 -1.40
C HIS A 534 23.11 29.31 -2.90
N LYS A 535 24.17 29.45 -3.69
CA LYS A 535 24.11 29.32 -5.15
C LYS A 535 25.18 28.37 -5.62
N ILE A 536 24.75 27.27 -6.21
CA ILE A 536 25.64 26.29 -6.82
C ILE A 536 25.52 26.40 -8.34
N ARG A 537 26.60 26.68 -8.99
CA ARG A 537 26.67 26.70 -10.45
C ARG A 537 27.30 25.40 -10.95
N VAL A 538 26.53 24.66 -11.72
CA VAL A 538 27.01 23.46 -12.41
C VAL A 538 27.35 23.84 -13.85
N SER A 539 28.58 23.54 -14.25
CA SER A 539 29.05 23.82 -15.61
C SER A 539 29.66 22.55 -16.21
N LEU A 540 29.54 22.41 -17.53
CA LEU A 540 30.16 21.33 -18.27
C LEU A 540 31.37 21.91 -19.04
N LYS A 541 32.57 21.45 -18.73
CA LYS A 541 33.78 21.83 -19.47
C LYS A 541 34.49 20.56 -19.90
N ASN A 542 34.67 20.39 -21.21
CA ASN A 542 35.29 19.17 -21.79
C ASN A 542 34.62 17.87 -21.33
N TYR A 543 33.28 17.86 -21.39
CA TYR A 543 32.43 16.74 -20.91
C TYR A 543 32.56 16.41 -19.41
N ARG A 544 33.17 17.30 -18.61
CA ARG A 544 33.33 17.15 -17.16
C ARG A 544 32.45 18.15 -16.42
N VAL A 545 31.66 17.66 -15.48
CA VAL A 545 30.85 18.50 -14.58
C VAL A 545 31.80 19.21 -13.60
N ARG A 546 31.64 20.53 -13.49
CA ARG A 546 32.30 21.35 -12.45
C ARG A 546 31.22 22.03 -11.62
N VAL A 547 31.36 21.94 -10.31
CA VAL A 547 30.46 22.54 -9.33
C VAL A 547 31.17 23.71 -8.66
N GLN A 548 30.53 24.87 -8.62
CA GLN A 548 31.02 26.07 -7.93
C GLN A 548 29.96 26.55 -6.93
N LEU A 549 30.34 26.65 -5.66
CA LEU A 549 29.49 27.18 -4.58
C LEU A 549 29.76 28.68 -4.42
N LYS A 550 28.69 29.50 -4.42
CA LYS A 550 28.74 30.92 -4.07
C LYS A 550 27.90 31.15 -2.81
N LYS A 551 28.52 31.59 -1.72
CA LYS A 551 27.82 32.05 -0.53
C LYS A 551 27.34 33.50 -0.72
N LYS A 552 26.24 33.89 -0.07
CA LYS A 552 25.53 35.17 -0.27
C LYS A 552 26.42 36.41 0.02
N ASP A 553 27.40 36.26 0.91
CA ASP A 553 28.24 37.36 1.43
C ASP A 553 29.72 37.29 1.00
N GLU A 554 30.10 36.40 0.10
CA GLU A 554 31.50 36.30 -0.36
C GLU A 554 31.66 36.66 -1.83
N PRO A 555 32.53 37.65 -2.17
CA PRO A 555 32.81 38.01 -3.57
C PRO A 555 33.76 37.03 -4.29
N LYS A 556 34.16 35.94 -3.65
CA LYS A 556 35.13 34.98 -4.25
C LYS A 556 34.46 33.64 -4.54
N ASP A 557 34.69 33.16 -5.75
CA ASP A 557 34.32 31.79 -6.17
C ASP A 557 35.02 30.78 -5.25
N VAL A 558 34.29 30.15 -4.34
CA VAL A 558 34.81 29.00 -3.61
C VAL A 558 34.79 27.82 -4.58
N ILE A 559 35.95 27.49 -5.12
CA ILE A 559 36.12 26.29 -5.93
C ILE A 559 36.08 25.11 -4.97
N VAL A 560 35.01 24.34 -4.97
CA VAL A 560 35.02 23.01 -4.39
C VAL A 560 36.07 22.22 -5.17
N ARG A 561 37.22 22.01 -4.56
CA ARG A 561 38.36 21.40 -5.23
C ARG A 561 37.99 19.99 -5.65
N ALA A 562 37.94 19.77 -6.96
CA ALA A 562 38.20 18.43 -7.49
C ALA A 562 39.57 18.00 -6.97
N SER A 563 39.61 16.95 -6.15
CA SER A 563 40.88 16.40 -5.67
C SER A 563 41.81 16.14 -6.86
N ASN A 564 43.02 16.68 -6.78
CA ASN A 564 44.03 16.64 -7.82
C ASN A 564 44.25 15.23 -8.34
N TYR A 565 43.89 14.99 -9.59
CA TYR A 565 44.55 14.03 -10.47
C TYR A 565 45.02 14.78 -11.71
N GLU A 566 45.92 15.75 -11.50
CA GLU A 566 46.94 16.10 -12.51
C GLU A 566 48.16 15.24 -12.23
N LYS A 567 48.25 14.12 -12.90
CA LYS A 567 49.45 13.45 -13.37
C LYS A 567 49.07 12.04 -13.83
N ILE A 568 48.78 11.92 -15.07
CA ILE A 568 49.18 10.81 -15.94
C ILE A 568 48.90 11.30 -17.38
N PHE A 569 49.89 11.96 -17.94
CA PHE A 569 50.41 11.87 -19.31
C PHE A 569 51.85 12.34 -19.25
#